data_912c79cd794708bf967c32a71c158994
#
_entry.id   912c79cd794708bf967c32a71c158994
#
_cell.length_a   1.000
_cell.length_b   1.000
_cell.length_c   1.000
_cell.angle_alpha   90.00
_cell.angle_beta   90.00
_cell.angle_gamma   90.00
#
_symmetry.space_group_name_H-M   'P 1'
#
loop_
_entity.id
_entity.type
_entity.pdbx_description
1 polymer ?
#
loop_
_entity_poly.entity_id
_entity_poly.type
_entity_poly.pdbx_seq_one_letter_code
_entity_poly.pdbx_strand_id
1 'polypeptide(L)'
;MVVLKLGKRLLEQPEHVMKIVGAVKHYHKKYGKVIVVTSGIWPLSQSVWEVTSARPGDADVAKLGEKVRSIINSFYFSFTRPSWERVEEYVRKIENKLKGLSYIGESFPELDRSLNSCVELISSYLLYDLLCDFGINCKYLDTWEFTCDDESLSVGGMINEKNRNYLRGVFSGTCYCGVIPGGLAISKQGEIVDSGKKGIGLTSVAVAILSGAKDIVHLAGDEINSFFPTSGKVVKLDYEEAIEYFSFCRDAFSKEELLAGRE
;
A
#
# COMPACT_ATOMS: atom_id res chain seq x y z
N MET A 1 -14.55 11.41 7.56
CA MET A 1 -13.26 10.79 7.14
C MET A 1 -13.49 10.01 5.87
N VAL A 2 -12.48 9.85 5.03
CA VAL A 2 -12.49 9.04 3.82
C VAL A 2 -11.19 8.22 3.75
N VAL A 3 -11.27 7.01 3.17
CA VAL A 3 -10.10 6.19 2.86
C VAL A 3 -9.84 6.26 1.36
N LEU A 4 -8.60 6.58 0.97
CA LEU A 4 -8.14 6.56 -0.41
C LEU A 4 -7.30 5.29 -0.62
N LYS A 5 -7.80 4.35 -1.39
CA LYS A 5 -7.09 3.15 -1.81
C LYS A 5 -6.34 3.47 -3.10
N LEU A 6 -5.02 3.38 -3.10
CA LEU A 6 -4.20 3.65 -4.29
C LEU A 6 -4.07 2.41 -5.16
N GLY A 7 -4.48 2.52 -6.43
CA GLY A 7 -4.21 1.49 -7.43
C GLY A 7 -2.71 1.41 -7.76
N LYS A 8 -2.22 0.22 -8.08
CA LYS A 8 -0.79 -0.03 -8.38
C LYS A 8 -0.24 0.90 -9.46
N ARG A 9 -1.02 1.20 -10.49
CA ARG A 9 -0.59 2.04 -11.62
C ARG A 9 -0.41 3.52 -11.26
N LEU A 10 -0.97 3.99 -10.16
CA LEU A 10 -0.73 5.36 -9.70
C LEU A 10 0.69 5.58 -9.17
N LEU A 11 1.40 4.51 -8.83
CA LEU A 11 2.78 4.54 -8.37
C LEU A 11 3.74 3.93 -9.42
N GLU A 12 3.36 3.94 -10.70
CA GLU A 12 4.25 3.53 -11.79
C GLU A 12 5.19 4.64 -12.22
N GLN A 13 4.74 5.89 -12.14
CA GLN A 13 5.47 7.06 -12.60
C GLN A 13 5.44 8.18 -11.55
N PRO A 14 6.55 8.90 -11.37
CA PRO A 14 6.64 10.01 -10.43
C PRO A 14 5.59 11.11 -10.67
N GLU A 15 5.24 11.37 -11.94
CA GLU A 15 4.27 12.41 -12.33
C GLU A 15 2.86 12.14 -11.76
N HIS A 16 2.52 10.87 -11.50
CA HIS A 16 1.23 10.52 -10.92
C HIS A 16 1.09 10.96 -9.45
N VAL A 17 2.21 11.24 -8.77
CA VAL A 17 2.18 11.75 -7.39
C VAL A 17 1.36 13.03 -7.28
N MET A 18 1.43 13.91 -8.27
CA MET A 18 0.63 15.14 -8.27
C MET A 18 -0.87 14.88 -8.31
N LYS A 19 -1.31 13.81 -8.97
CA LYS A 19 -2.72 13.36 -8.94
C LYS A 19 -3.12 12.93 -7.54
N ILE A 20 -2.24 12.20 -6.83
CA ILE A 20 -2.48 11.77 -5.44
C ILE A 20 -2.55 12.99 -4.51
N VAL A 21 -1.60 13.92 -4.60
CA VAL A 21 -1.60 15.18 -3.85
C VAL A 21 -2.90 15.96 -4.07
N GLY A 22 -3.31 16.10 -5.33
CA GLY A 22 -4.57 16.76 -5.71
C GLY A 22 -5.79 16.08 -5.10
N ALA A 23 -5.85 14.74 -5.16
CA ALA A 23 -6.92 13.95 -4.57
C ALA A 23 -6.97 14.12 -3.04
N VAL A 24 -5.83 14.01 -2.33
CA VAL A 24 -5.78 14.21 -0.88
C VAL A 24 -6.31 15.59 -0.50
N LYS A 25 -5.88 16.65 -1.18
CA LYS A 25 -6.36 18.03 -0.93
C LYS A 25 -7.85 18.17 -1.21
N HIS A 26 -8.35 17.57 -2.31
CA HIS A 26 -9.77 17.60 -2.66
C HIS A 26 -10.62 16.89 -1.58
N TYR A 27 -10.25 15.68 -1.23
CA TYR A 27 -11.01 14.87 -0.26
C TYR A 27 -10.87 15.39 1.15
N HIS A 28 -9.73 16.02 1.52
CA HIS A 28 -9.61 16.74 2.79
C HIS A 28 -10.65 17.85 2.91
N LYS A 29 -10.84 18.68 1.88
CA LYS A 29 -11.88 19.73 1.86
C LYS A 29 -13.28 19.16 2.07
N LYS A 30 -13.56 17.99 1.48
CA LYS A 30 -14.90 17.37 1.52
C LYS A 30 -15.18 16.62 2.83
N TYR A 31 -14.19 15.91 3.39
CA TYR A 31 -14.37 14.96 4.51
C TYR A 31 -13.61 15.35 5.78
N GLY A 32 -12.77 16.36 5.74
CA GLY A 32 -11.95 16.83 6.84
C GLY A 32 -10.72 15.98 7.14
N LYS A 33 -10.83 14.64 7.07
CA LYS A 33 -9.72 13.73 7.35
C LYS A 33 -9.63 12.65 6.27
N VAL A 34 -8.41 12.27 5.91
CA VAL A 34 -8.09 11.33 4.82
C VAL A 34 -7.11 10.27 5.32
N ILE A 35 -7.35 9.02 5.00
CA ILE A 35 -6.37 7.95 5.16
C ILE A 35 -6.01 7.42 3.79
N VAL A 36 -4.72 7.39 3.46
CA VAL A 36 -4.19 6.89 2.21
C VAL A 36 -3.62 5.50 2.45
N VAL A 37 -4.19 4.49 1.81
CA VAL A 37 -3.70 3.12 1.83
C VAL A 37 -2.89 2.90 0.56
N THR A 38 -1.59 2.64 0.72
CA THR A 38 -0.64 2.54 -0.40
C THR A 38 -0.54 1.12 -0.94
N SER A 39 -0.09 1.00 -2.18
CA SER A 39 0.44 -0.24 -2.76
C SER A 39 1.91 -0.08 -3.09
N GLY A 40 2.60 -1.21 -3.30
CA GLY A 40 4.00 -1.19 -3.74
C GLY A 40 4.18 -0.43 -5.06
N ILE A 41 5.24 0.35 -5.16
CA ILE A 41 5.68 0.99 -6.40
C ILE A 41 5.94 -0.10 -7.43
N TRP A 42 5.20 -0.07 -8.54
CA TRP A 42 5.23 -1.15 -9.54
C TRP A 42 6.63 -1.45 -10.09
N PRO A 43 7.43 -0.47 -10.56
CA PRO A 43 8.80 -0.73 -11.02
C PRO A 43 9.70 -1.38 -9.98
N LEU A 44 9.50 -1.06 -8.68
CA LEU A 44 10.25 -1.66 -7.59
C LEU A 44 9.85 -3.11 -7.37
N SER A 45 8.53 -3.38 -7.29
CA SER A 45 7.99 -4.74 -7.17
C SER A 45 8.44 -5.63 -8.32
N GLN A 46 8.38 -5.12 -9.56
CA GLN A 46 8.81 -5.84 -10.74
C GLN A 46 10.30 -6.17 -10.71
N SER A 47 11.15 -5.21 -10.33
CA SER A 47 12.59 -5.42 -10.26
C SER A 47 13.00 -6.48 -9.24
N VAL A 48 12.36 -6.48 -8.06
CA VAL A 48 12.58 -7.50 -7.04
C VAL A 48 12.12 -8.86 -7.54
N TRP A 49 10.94 -8.94 -8.16
CA TRP A 49 10.41 -10.20 -8.69
C TRP A 49 11.25 -10.79 -9.82
N GLU A 50 11.75 -9.96 -10.76
CA GLU A 50 12.63 -10.40 -11.85
C GLU A 50 13.88 -11.09 -11.30
N VAL A 51 14.51 -10.52 -10.28
CA VAL A 51 15.72 -11.08 -9.67
C VAL A 51 15.42 -12.35 -8.88
N THR A 52 14.35 -12.40 -8.10
CA THR A 52 13.98 -13.60 -7.34
C THR A 52 13.65 -14.78 -8.25
N SER A 53 13.02 -14.53 -9.39
CA SER A 53 12.65 -15.57 -10.36
C SER A 53 13.85 -16.11 -11.16
N ALA A 54 14.91 -15.31 -11.31
CA ALA A 54 16.10 -15.65 -12.12
C ALA A 54 17.19 -16.42 -11.36
N ARG A 55 17.03 -16.71 -10.07
CA ARG A 55 18.08 -17.29 -9.19
C ARG A 55 19.36 -16.44 -9.23
N PRO A 56 19.38 -15.31 -8.52
CA PRO A 56 20.42 -14.29 -8.67
C PRO A 56 21.79 -14.76 -8.20
N GLY A 57 22.83 -14.33 -8.91
CA GLY A 57 24.20 -14.32 -8.40
C GLY A 57 24.48 -13.02 -7.65
N ASP A 58 25.64 -12.94 -6.95
CA ASP A 58 26.00 -11.74 -6.17
C ASP A 58 26.06 -10.45 -7.01
N ALA A 59 26.49 -10.54 -8.27
CA ALA A 59 26.51 -9.41 -9.19
C ALA A 59 25.09 -8.89 -9.53
N ASP A 60 24.10 -9.79 -9.58
CA ASP A 60 22.71 -9.43 -9.87
C ASP A 60 22.06 -8.74 -8.66
N VAL A 61 22.40 -9.18 -7.45
CA VAL A 61 21.96 -8.55 -6.21
C VAL A 61 22.49 -7.13 -6.09
N ALA A 62 23.78 -6.91 -6.38
CA ALA A 62 24.39 -5.58 -6.37
C ALA A 62 23.71 -4.63 -7.38
N LYS A 63 23.52 -5.10 -8.63
CA LYS A 63 22.81 -4.33 -9.67
C LYS A 63 21.38 -4.00 -9.29
N LEU A 64 20.68 -4.94 -8.63
CA LEU A 64 19.34 -4.67 -8.13
C LEU A 64 19.33 -3.59 -7.06
N GLY A 65 20.27 -3.60 -6.12
CA GLY A 65 20.40 -2.55 -5.10
C GLY A 65 20.55 -1.16 -5.73
N GLU A 66 21.41 -1.03 -6.76
CA GLU A 66 21.55 0.20 -7.52
C GLU A 66 20.27 0.59 -8.27
N LYS A 67 19.60 -0.36 -8.93
CA LYS A 67 18.34 -0.15 -9.63
C LYS A 67 17.23 0.30 -8.67
N VAL A 68 17.12 -0.35 -7.51
CA VAL A 68 16.17 0.02 -6.45
C VAL A 68 16.40 1.46 -5.99
N ARG A 69 17.63 1.84 -5.68
CA ARG A 69 17.97 3.23 -5.30
C ARG A 69 17.68 4.22 -6.42
N SER A 70 17.94 3.87 -7.67
CA SER A 70 17.63 4.70 -8.83
C SER A 70 16.12 4.95 -8.95
N ILE A 71 15.30 3.89 -8.81
CA ILE A 71 13.83 4.00 -8.82
C ILE A 71 13.38 4.90 -7.66
N ILE A 72 13.85 4.65 -6.45
CA ILE A 72 13.51 5.46 -5.28
C ILE A 72 13.86 6.94 -5.52
N ASN A 73 15.05 7.21 -6.02
CA ASN A 73 15.51 8.58 -6.30
C ASN A 73 14.66 9.29 -7.35
N SER A 74 14.08 8.56 -8.31
CA SER A 74 13.19 9.15 -9.32
C SER A 74 11.87 9.67 -8.74
N PHE A 75 11.45 9.18 -7.57
CA PHE A 75 10.26 9.65 -6.87
C PHE A 75 10.51 10.82 -5.92
N TYR A 76 11.75 11.14 -5.59
CA TYR A 76 12.04 12.30 -4.75
C TYR A 76 12.19 13.56 -5.59
N PHE A 77 11.23 14.49 -5.42
CA PHE A 77 11.24 15.82 -6.07
C PHE A 77 11.92 16.90 -5.21
N SER A 78 12.22 16.61 -3.95
CA SER A 78 12.74 17.54 -2.98
C SER A 78 13.99 17.00 -2.30
N PHE A 79 14.76 17.91 -1.67
CA PHE A 79 15.95 17.57 -0.89
C PHE A 79 15.63 17.04 0.51
N THR A 80 14.41 17.22 0.99
CA THR A 80 13.98 16.69 2.29
C THR A 80 13.55 15.24 2.14
N ARG A 81 14.18 14.36 2.92
CA ARG A 81 13.93 12.91 2.90
C ARG A 81 13.82 12.41 4.34
N PRO A 82 12.78 12.80 5.08
CA PRO A 82 12.67 12.49 6.51
C PRO A 82 12.66 10.99 6.81
N SER A 83 12.18 10.16 5.88
CA SER A 83 12.13 8.70 6.03
C SER A 83 13.30 7.96 5.38
N TRP A 84 14.34 8.68 4.88
CA TRP A 84 15.42 8.05 4.10
C TRP A 84 16.13 6.92 4.85
N GLU A 85 16.41 7.09 6.14
CA GLU A 85 17.06 6.05 6.95
C GLU A 85 16.22 4.76 7.00
N ARG A 86 14.91 4.90 7.13
CA ARG A 86 13.97 3.77 7.10
C ARG A 86 13.93 3.11 5.72
N VAL A 87 13.85 3.91 4.68
CA VAL A 87 13.87 3.42 3.29
C VAL A 87 15.15 2.62 3.04
N GLU A 88 16.31 3.17 3.39
CA GLU A 88 17.62 2.52 3.21
C GLU A 88 17.75 1.23 4.05
N GLU A 89 17.17 1.18 5.24
CA GLU A 89 17.10 -0.03 6.06
C GLU A 89 16.38 -1.16 5.30
N TYR A 90 15.23 -0.87 4.67
CA TYR A 90 14.48 -1.86 3.90
C TYR A 90 15.17 -2.23 2.59
N VAL A 91 15.87 -1.31 1.93
CA VAL A 91 16.72 -1.64 0.78
C VAL A 91 17.80 -2.65 1.17
N ARG A 92 18.51 -2.41 2.28
CA ARG A 92 19.51 -3.38 2.80
C ARG A 92 18.89 -4.72 3.18
N LYS A 93 17.67 -4.73 3.73
CA LYS A 93 16.95 -5.99 4.02
C LYS A 93 16.67 -6.77 2.74
N ILE A 94 16.26 -6.10 1.65
CA ILE A 94 16.09 -6.73 0.33
C ILE A 94 17.42 -7.32 -0.15
N GLU A 95 18.50 -6.54 -0.16
CA GLU A 95 19.83 -6.99 -0.60
C GLU A 95 20.32 -8.21 0.20
N ASN A 96 20.20 -8.19 1.53
CA ASN A 96 20.63 -9.28 2.40
C ASN A 96 19.80 -10.57 2.17
N LYS A 97 18.49 -10.45 1.95
CA LYS A 97 17.62 -11.58 1.64
C LYS A 97 17.96 -12.22 0.29
N LEU A 98 18.25 -11.39 -0.70
CA LEU A 98 18.64 -11.86 -2.03
C LEU A 98 20.04 -12.46 -2.04
N LYS A 99 20.98 -11.94 -1.23
CA LYS A 99 22.25 -12.63 -1.00
C LYS A 99 22.04 -14.00 -0.37
N GLY A 100 21.16 -14.11 0.62
CA GLY A 100 20.77 -15.40 1.19
C GLY A 100 20.21 -16.35 0.11
N LEU A 101 19.34 -15.85 -0.77
CA LEU A 101 18.78 -16.62 -1.88
C LEU A 101 19.86 -17.10 -2.86
N SER A 102 20.89 -16.29 -3.16
CA SER A 102 21.99 -16.68 -4.07
C SER A 102 22.81 -17.88 -3.50
N TYR A 103 22.91 -18.01 -2.18
CA TYR A 103 23.56 -19.15 -1.54
C TYR A 103 22.67 -20.40 -1.44
N ILE A 104 21.38 -20.22 -1.17
CA ILE A 104 20.42 -21.32 -1.03
C ILE A 104 20.01 -21.88 -2.39
N GLY A 105 19.91 -21.03 -3.41
CA GLY A 105 19.57 -21.40 -4.79
C GLY A 105 18.08 -21.68 -5.03
N GLU A 106 17.23 -21.59 -4.01
CA GLU A 106 15.79 -21.84 -4.09
C GLU A 106 15.00 -20.73 -3.39
N SER A 107 13.97 -20.20 -4.06
CA SER A 107 13.02 -19.29 -3.44
C SER A 107 11.93 -20.08 -2.72
N PHE A 108 11.39 -19.49 -1.67
CA PHE A 108 10.29 -20.05 -0.88
C PHE A 108 9.26 -18.96 -0.55
N PRO A 109 7.99 -19.31 -0.34
CA PRO A 109 6.90 -18.34 -0.21
C PRO A 109 7.11 -17.28 0.89
N GLU A 110 7.79 -17.65 1.98
CA GLU A 110 8.08 -16.74 3.10
C GLU A 110 9.08 -15.66 2.69
N LEU A 111 10.08 -16.01 1.86
CA LEU A 111 11.04 -15.05 1.33
C LEU A 111 10.34 -14.05 0.40
N ASP A 112 9.51 -14.54 -0.51
CA ASP A 112 8.75 -13.71 -1.44
C ASP A 112 7.82 -12.74 -0.70
N ARG A 113 7.10 -13.22 0.33
CA ARG A 113 6.27 -12.36 1.20
C ARG A 113 7.12 -11.31 1.89
N SER A 114 8.25 -11.69 2.46
CA SER A 114 9.13 -10.77 3.18
C SER A 114 9.76 -9.71 2.28
N LEU A 115 10.08 -10.05 1.02
CA LEU A 115 10.56 -9.09 0.02
C LEU A 115 9.44 -8.12 -0.40
N ASN A 116 8.23 -8.65 -0.64
CA ASN A 116 7.06 -7.82 -0.94
C ASN A 116 6.75 -6.85 0.19
N SER A 117 6.81 -7.29 1.45
CA SER A 117 6.62 -6.43 2.61
C SER A 117 7.62 -5.27 2.65
N CYS A 118 8.90 -5.52 2.31
CA CYS A 118 9.90 -4.45 2.21
C CYS A 118 9.52 -3.43 1.12
N VAL A 119 9.04 -3.88 -0.03
CA VAL A 119 8.60 -3.01 -1.14
C VAL A 119 7.40 -2.15 -0.73
N GLU A 120 6.41 -2.75 -0.07
CA GLU A 120 5.23 -2.01 0.41
C GLU A 120 5.63 -0.92 1.44
N LEU A 121 6.53 -1.25 2.37
CA LEU A 121 7.03 -0.31 3.37
C LEU A 121 7.84 0.83 2.73
N ILE A 122 8.77 0.53 1.82
CA ILE A 122 9.51 1.55 1.06
C ILE A 122 8.51 2.49 0.36
N SER A 123 7.54 1.94 -0.34
CA SER A 123 6.56 2.71 -1.13
C SER A 123 5.72 3.63 -0.26
N SER A 124 5.31 3.16 0.92
CA SER A 124 4.52 3.95 1.86
C SER A 124 5.32 5.08 2.50
N TYR A 125 6.60 4.86 2.85
CA TYR A 125 7.48 5.91 3.33
C TYR A 125 7.74 6.99 2.27
N LEU A 126 7.99 6.56 1.02
CA LEU A 126 8.18 7.49 -0.10
C LEU A 126 6.96 8.37 -0.31
N LEU A 127 5.76 7.78 -0.31
CA LEU A 127 4.53 8.56 -0.47
C LEU A 127 4.30 9.50 0.72
N TYR A 128 4.57 9.05 1.95
CA TYR A 128 4.48 9.89 3.13
C TYR A 128 5.39 11.13 3.01
N ASP A 129 6.67 10.93 2.67
CA ASP A 129 7.64 12.02 2.47
C ASP A 129 7.15 13.01 1.40
N LEU A 130 6.71 12.47 0.25
CA LEU A 130 6.20 13.29 -0.85
C LEU A 130 4.98 14.12 -0.45
N LEU A 131 4.01 13.55 0.26
CA LEU A 131 2.85 14.29 0.72
C LEU A 131 3.24 15.42 1.69
N CYS A 132 4.20 15.18 2.57
CA CYS A 132 4.75 16.19 3.47
C CYS A 132 5.45 17.32 2.70
N ASP A 133 6.25 16.99 1.69
CA ASP A 133 6.94 17.96 0.83
C ASP A 133 5.96 18.89 0.09
N PHE A 134 4.79 18.37 -0.29
CA PHE A 134 3.71 19.16 -0.88
C PHE A 134 2.81 19.89 0.14
N GLY A 135 3.28 20.00 1.39
CA GLY A 135 2.61 20.76 2.46
C GLY A 135 1.35 20.10 3.03
N ILE A 136 1.20 18.79 2.85
CA ILE A 136 0.11 18.04 3.48
C ILE A 136 0.53 17.69 4.90
N ASN A 137 -0.28 18.07 5.90
CA ASN A 137 -0.04 17.69 7.29
C ASN A 137 -0.39 16.21 7.48
N CYS A 138 0.62 15.36 7.23
CA CYS A 138 0.53 13.91 7.27
C CYS A 138 1.12 13.31 8.54
N LYS A 139 0.62 12.13 8.89
CA LYS A 139 1.31 11.16 9.77
C LYS A 139 1.48 9.82 9.06
N TYR A 140 2.64 9.22 9.24
CA TYR A 140 2.84 7.82 8.89
C TYR A 140 2.14 6.94 9.93
N LEU A 141 1.31 6.03 9.46
CA LEU A 141 0.63 5.05 10.30
C LEU A 141 1.51 3.80 10.34
N ASP A 142 2.24 3.65 11.43
CA ASP A 142 3.26 2.61 11.54
C ASP A 142 2.62 1.21 11.55
N THR A 143 3.09 0.35 10.66
CA THR A 143 2.66 -1.05 10.58
C THR A 143 2.90 -1.80 11.90
N TRP A 144 3.95 -1.46 12.65
CA TRP A 144 4.27 -2.08 13.95
C TRP A 144 3.23 -1.77 15.04
N GLU A 145 2.43 -0.74 14.85
CA GLU A 145 1.31 -0.39 15.74
C GLU A 145 -0.03 -0.96 15.25
N PHE A 146 -0.10 -1.44 13.99
CA PHE A 146 -1.34 -1.94 13.39
C PHE A 146 -1.35 -3.48 13.40
N THR A 147 -2.19 -4.07 14.26
CA THR A 147 -2.16 -5.50 14.54
C THR A 147 -3.25 -6.29 13.81
N CYS A 148 -2.98 -7.57 13.57
CA CYS A 148 -3.95 -8.54 13.10
C CYS A 148 -4.01 -9.71 14.09
N ASP A 149 -5.22 -10.03 14.58
CA ASP A 149 -5.42 -11.08 15.58
C ASP A 149 -5.47 -12.48 14.94
N ASP A 150 -5.65 -12.57 13.62
CA ASP A 150 -5.67 -13.80 12.85
C ASP A 150 -4.26 -14.23 12.41
N GLU A 151 -4.08 -15.50 12.09
CA GLU A 151 -2.82 -16.04 11.54
C GLU A 151 -2.50 -15.52 10.14
N SER A 152 -3.52 -15.10 9.39
CA SER A 152 -3.40 -14.46 8.09
C SER A 152 -4.07 -13.10 8.11
N LEU A 153 -3.63 -12.18 7.25
CA LEU A 153 -4.22 -10.85 7.18
C LEU A 153 -5.68 -10.95 6.75
N SER A 154 -6.57 -10.52 7.63
CA SER A 154 -8.01 -10.48 7.40
C SER A 154 -8.61 -9.16 7.89
N VAL A 155 -9.78 -8.79 7.38
CA VAL A 155 -10.50 -7.61 7.87
C VAL A 155 -10.90 -7.82 9.33
N GLY A 156 -11.45 -8.98 9.67
CA GLY A 156 -11.87 -9.33 11.04
C GLY A 156 -10.73 -9.26 12.04
N GLY A 157 -9.57 -9.85 11.70
CA GLY A 157 -8.39 -9.83 12.56
C GLY A 157 -7.81 -8.43 12.78
N MET A 158 -7.97 -7.52 11.82
CA MET A 158 -7.54 -6.12 11.96
C MET A 158 -8.55 -5.25 12.74
N ILE A 159 -9.82 -5.64 12.84
CA ILE A 159 -10.84 -4.91 13.59
C ILE A 159 -10.72 -5.23 15.07
N ASN A 160 -9.82 -4.55 15.76
CA ASN A 160 -9.60 -4.70 17.19
C ASN A 160 -9.49 -3.33 17.89
N GLU A 161 -9.59 -3.34 19.21
CA GLU A 161 -9.61 -2.12 20.02
C GLU A 161 -8.25 -1.40 20.02
N LYS A 162 -7.13 -2.12 19.93
CA LYS A 162 -5.79 -1.52 19.80
C LYS A 162 -5.69 -0.67 18.55
N ASN A 163 -6.07 -1.20 17.40
CA ASN A 163 -6.05 -0.48 16.13
C ASN A 163 -7.00 0.72 16.13
N ARG A 164 -8.18 0.55 16.73
CA ARG A 164 -9.17 1.65 16.88
C ARG A 164 -8.61 2.80 17.69
N ASN A 165 -7.99 2.51 18.83
CA ASN A 165 -7.40 3.51 19.72
C ASN A 165 -6.18 4.17 19.09
N TYR A 166 -5.37 3.41 18.36
CA TYR A 166 -4.25 3.94 17.61
C TYR A 166 -4.72 4.98 16.58
N LEU A 167 -5.68 4.65 15.73
CA LEU A 167 -6.21 5.57 14.73
C LEU A 167 -6.86 6.81 15.37
N ARG A 168 -7.62 6.65 16.45
CA ARG A 168 -8.19 7.77 17.20
C ARG A 168 -7.09 8.71 17.72
N GLY A 169 -6.01 8.15 18.30
CA GLY A 169 -4.87 8.92 18.80
C GLY A 169 -4.18 9.72 17.70
N VAL A 170 -3.93 9.11 16.54
CA VAL A 170 -3.32 9.79 15.39
C VAL A 170 -4.14 10.99 14.95
N PHE A 171 -5.46 10.83 14.85
CA PHE A 171 -6.36 11.87 14.34
C PHE A 171 -6.99 12.76 15.42
N SER A 172 -6.53 12.70 16.66
CA SER A 172 -7.01 13.59 17.72
C SER A 172 -6.51 15.04 17.60
N GLY A 173 -5.38 15.25 16.90
CA GLY A 173 -4.73 16.54 16.71
C GLY A 173 -5.06 17.20 15.37
N THR A 174 -4.16 18.08 14.93
CA THR A 174 -4.27 18.84 13.67
C THR A 174 -3.96 18.04 12.41
N CYS A 175 -3.44 16.81 12.55
CA CYS A 175 -3.17 15.92 11.43
C CYS A 175 -4.50 15.58 10.72
N TYR A 176 -4.50 15.76 9.40
CA TYR A 176 -5.67 15.45 8.58
C TYR A 176 -5.43 14.34 7.55
N CYS A 177 -4.19 13.92 7.38
CA CYS A 177 -3.83 12.85 6.47
C CYS A 177 -3.03 11.76 7.21
N GLY A 178 -3.40 10.50 7.02
CA GLY A 178 -2.63 9.34 7.45
C GLY A 178 -2.19 8.53 6.25
N VAL A 179 -0.95 8.02 6.23
CA VAL A 179 -0.45 7.10 5.20
C VAL A 179 -0.14 5.77 5.85
N ILE A 180 -0.73 4.69 5.34
CA ILE A 180 -0.53 3.31 5.80
C ILE A 180 -0.17 2.40 4.63
N PRO A 181 0.81 1.49 4.78
CA PRO A 181 1.04 0.45 3.79
C PRO A 181 -0.15 -0.51 3.73
N GLY A 182 -0.60 -0.84 2.52
CA GLY A 182 -1.64 -1.82 2.31
C GLY A 182 -1.10 -3.25 2.42
N GLY A 183 -1.91 -4.14 2.98
CA GLY A 183 -1.60 -5.56 3.00
C GLY A 183 -0.64 -6.01 4.09
N LEU A 184 -0.32 -5.16 5.04
CA LEU A 184 0.59 -5.45 6.13
C LEU A 184 -0.04 -5.16 7.50
N ALA A 185 0.20 -6.04 8.45
CA ALA A 185 -0.10 -5.84 9.86
C ALA A 185 0.88 -6.66 10.72
N ILE A 186 0.83 -6.50 12.03
CA ILE A 186 1.64 -7.28 12.98
C ILE A 186 0.77 -8.35 13.62
N SER A 187 1.24 -9.60 13.60
CA SER A 187 0.60 -10.71 14.28
C SER A 187 0.72 -10.57 15.80
N LYS A 188 0.00 -11.43 16.54
CA LYS A 188 0.16 -11.56 18.01
C LYS A 188 1.57 -11.97 18.42
N GLN A 189 2.31 -12.63 17.55
CA GLN A 189 3.69 -13.06 17.77
C GLN A 189 4.71 -11.94 17.49
N GLY A 190 4.26 -10.77 16.99
CA GLY A 190 5.13 -9.65 16.65
C GLY A 190 5.76 -9.75 15.26
N GLU A 191 5.26 -10.63 14.40
CA GLU A 191 5.75 -10.83 13.05
C GLU A 191 4.89 -10.08 12.03
N ILE A 192 5.48 -9.66 10.91
CA ILE A 192 4.73 -9.05 9.81
C ILE A 192 3.87 -10.11 9.13
N VAL A 193 2.56 -9.87 9.11
CA VAL A 193 1.58 -10.64 8.34
C VAL A 193 1.31 -9.90 7.05
N ASP A 194 1.44 -10.60 5.92
CA ASP A 194 1.20 -10.09 4.58
C ASP A 194 0.18 -11.00 3.87
N SER A 195 -0.78 -10.41 3.19
CA SER A 195 -1.77 -11.12 2.37
C SER A 195 -1.39 -11.18 0.88
N GLY A 196 -0.20 -10.74 0.52
CA GLY A 196 0.24 -10.66 -0.87
C GLY A 196 -0.63 -9.70 -1.72
N LYS A 197 -1.03 -10.12 -2.91
CA LYS A 197 -1.66 -9.24 -3.92
C LYS A 197 -3.02 -8.65 -3.52
N LYS A 198 -3.70 -9.21 -2.52
CA LYS A 198 -5.05 -8.76 -2.09
C LYS A 198 -5.02 -7.78 -0.91
N GLY A 199 -3.88 -7.57 -0.29
CA GLY A 199 -3.77 -6.92 1.02
C GLY A 199 -4.23 -5.48 1.10
N ILE A 200 -4.02 -4.69 0.06
CA ILE A 200 -4.39 -3.27 0.06
C ILE A 200 -5.90 -3.07 0.26
N GLY A 201 -6.72 -3.94 -0.35
CA GLY A 201 -8.16 -3.85 -0.18
C GLY A 201 -8.61 -4.21 1.23
N LEU A 202 -8.08 -5.32 1.78
CA LEU A 202 -8.36 -5.74 3.15
C LEU A 202 -8.01 -4.63 4.15
N THR A 203 -6.82 -4.03 4.04
CA THR A 203 -6.41 -2.90 4.88
C THR A 203 -7.34 -1.69 4.68
N SER A 204 -7.74 -1.37 3.45
CA SER A 204 -8.64 -0.24 3.17
C SER A 204 -10.00 -0.40 3.85
N VAL A 205 -10.57 -1.59 3.81
CA VAL A 205 -11.87 -1.90 4.45
C VAL A 205 -11.71 -1.88 5.97
N ALA A 206 -10.70 -2.54 6.53
CA ALA A 206 -10.48 -2.56 7.97
C ALA A 206 -10.28 -1.14 8.54
N VAL A 207 -9.45 -0.33 7.89
CA VAL A 207 -9.19 1.05 8.29
C VAL A 207 -10.45 1.92 8.16
N ALA A 208 -11.28 1.70 7.14
CA ALA A 208 -12.54 2.42 6.99
C ALA A 208 -13.50 2.12 8.14
N ILE A 209 -13.68 0.84 8.49
CA ILE A 209 -14.53 0.41 9.61
C ILE A 209 -14.00 0.97 10.95
N LEU A 210 -12.70 0.82 11.20
CA LEU A 210 -12.06 1.27 12.45
C LEU A 210 -12.15 2.79 12.65
N SER A 211 -12.02 3.54 11.56
CA SER A 211 -12.02 5.01 11.58
C SER A 211 -13.40 5.64 11.42
N GLY A 212 -14.44 4.85 11.13
CA GLY A 212 -15.78 5.34 10.81
C GLY A 212 -15.78 6.18 9.53
N ALA A 213 -14.95 5.81 8.52
CA ALA A 213 -14.93 6.51 7.26
C ALA A 213 -16.27 6.34 6.52
N LYS A 214 -16.70 7.41 5.85
CA LYS A 214 -17.96 7.39 5.09
C LYS A 214 -17.83 6.71 3.74
N ASP A 215 -16.63 6.80 3.14
CA ASP A 215 -16.37 6.29 1.81
C ASP A 215 -14.97 5.69 1.71
N ILE A 216 -14.84 4.68 0.87
CA ILE A 216 -13.56 4.20 0.33
C ILE A 216 -13.52 4.61 -1.14
N VAL A 217 -12.53 5.40 -1.51
CA VAL A 217 -12.34 5.87 -2.88
C VAL A 217 -11.14 5.14 -3.47
N HIS A 218 -11.37 4.38 -4.53
CA HIS A 218 -10.29 3.78 -5.28
C HIS A 218 -9.74 4.79 -6.31
N LEU A 219 -8.50 5.20 -6.11
CA LEU A 219 -7.76 6.00 -7.07
C LEU A 219 -7.05 5.04 -8.03
N ALA A 220 -7.65 4.83 -9.19
CA ALA A 220 -7.04 4.08 -10.28
C ALA A 220 -6.19 5.01 -11.15
N GLY A 221 -5.18 4.47 -11.85
CA GLY A 221 -4.63 5.11 -13.03
C GLY A 221 -5.74 5.29 -14.10
N ASP A 222 -5.43 5.88 -15.21
CA ASP A 222 -6.39 6.45 -16.19
C ASP A 222 -7.49 5.51 -16.75
N GLU A 223 -7.56 4.24 -16.31
CA GLU A 223 -8.52 3.27 -16.83
C GLU A 223 -9.09 2.35 -15.75
N ILE A 224 -10.31 2.65 -15.31
CA ILE A 224 -11.24 1.54 -15.10
C ILE A 224 -11.70 1.18 -16.52
N ASN A 225 -11.05 0.21 -17.14
CA ASN A 225 -11.49 -0.30 -18.43
C ASN A 225 -12.91 -0.83 -18.25
N SER A 226 -13.86 -0.16 -18.87
CA SER A 226 -15.25 -0.56 -18.85
C SER A 226 -15.37 -1.91 -19.57
N PHE A 227 -15.66 -2.95 -18.83
CA PHE A 227 -16.06 -4.25 -19.39
C PHE A 227 -17.47 -4.20 -20.01
N PHE A 228 -18.17 -3.07 -19.84
CA PHE A 228 -19.43 -2.84 -20.49
C PHE A 228 -19.17 -2.34 -21.93
N PRO A 229 -19.85 -2.91 -22.95
CA PRO A 229 -19.66 -2.56 -24.36
C PRO A 229 -20.06 -1.13 -24.71
N THR A 230 -20.53 -0.35 -23.76
CA THR A 230 -20.78 1.08 -23.90
C THR A 230 -19.63 1.83 -23.27
N SER A 231 -18.87 2.55 -24.05
CA SER A 231 -17.67 3.36 -23.76
C SER A 231 -17.84 4.42 -22.64
N GLY A 232 -18.32 4.03 -21.47
CA GLY A 232 -18.56 4.90 -20.32
C GLY A 232 -17.71 4.53 -19.12
N LYS A 233 -17.15 5.53 -18.44
CA LYS A 233 -16.58 5.36 -17.09
C LYS A 233 -17.69 4.86 -16.17
N VAL A 234 -17.48 3.73 -15.47
CA VAL A 234 -18.36 3.31 -14.38
C VAL A 234 -18.23 4.34 -13.26
N VAL A 235 -19.29 5.09 -12.99
CA VAL A 235 -19.26 6.21 -12.04
C VAL A 235 -19.80 5.79 -10.68
N LYS A 236 -20.69 4.79 -10.64
CA LYS A 236 -21.34 4.30 -9.44
C LYS A 236 -21.86 2.88 -9.67
N LEU A 237 -21.64 2.02 -8.71
CA LEU A 237 -22.22 0.68 -8.62
C LEU A 237 -22.83 0.53 -7.22
N ASP A 238 -23.94 -0.20 -7.08
CA ASP A 238 -24.34 -0.71 -5.78
C ASP A 238 -23.49 -1.93 -5.39
N TYR A 239 -23.70 -2.46 -4.16
CA TYR A 239 -22.86 -3.56 -3.68
C TYR A 239 -23.03 -4.85 -4.48
N GLU A 240 -24.24 -5.17 -4.94
CA GLU A 240 -24.50 -6.39 -5.72
C GLU A 240 -23.88 -6.27 -7.11
N GLU A 241 -24.07 -5.13 -7.78
CA GLU A 241 -23.43 -4.82 -9.06
C GLU A 241 -21.90 -4.82 -8.94
N ALA A 242 -21.37 -4.27 -7.84
CA ALA A 242 -19.93 -4.25 -7.58
C ALA A 242 -19.38 -5.68 -7.35
N ILE A 243 -20.08 -6.52 -6.57
CA ILE A 243 -19.69 -7.92 -6.35
C ILE A 243 -19.66 -8.67 -7.67
N GLU A 244 -20.67 -8.50 -8.52
CA GLU A 244 -20.73 -9.14 -9.83
C GLU A 244 -19.60 -8.63 -10.74
N TYR A 245 -19.48 -7.32 -10.90
CA TYR A 245 -18.46 -6.69 -11.74
C TYR A 245 -17.04 -7.10 -11.33
N PHE A 246 -16.68 -7.02 -10.04
CA PHE A 246 -15.34 -7.35 -9.58
C PHE A 246 -15.07 -8.85 -9.43
N SER A 247 -16.09 -9.70 -9.58
CA SER A 247 -15.87 -11.14 -9.79
C SER A 247 -15.19 -11.44 -11.13
N PHE A 248 -15.39 -10.57 -12.13
CA PHE A 248 -14.76 -10.66 -13.45
C PHE A 248 -13.55 -9.75 -13.60
N CYS A 249 -13.57 -8.57 -12.99
CA CYS A 249 -12.51 -7.56 -13.06
C CYS A 249 -11.77 -7.46 -11.73
N ARG A 250 -10.63 -8.14 -11.61
CA ARG A 250 -9.88 -8.28 -10.33
C ARG A 250 -9.03 -7.05 -9.95
N ASP A 251 -9.15 -5.92 -10.63
CA ASP A 251 -8.17 -4.84 -10.51
C ASP A 251 -8.44 -3.83 -9.39
N ALA A 252 -9.68 -3.65 -8.93
CA ALA A 252 -10.00 -2.65 -7.91
C ALA A 252 -10.35 -3.25 -6.54
N PHE A 253 -11.34 -4.15 -6.49
CA PHE A 253 -11.78 -4.80 -5.26
C PHE A 253 -11.98 -6.29 -5.48
N SER A 254 -11.70 -7.11 -4.47
CA SER A 254 -12.10 -8.52 -4.47
C SER A 254 -13.52 -8.68 -3.92
N LYS A 255 -14.15 -9.83 -4.21
CA LYS A 255 -15.45 -10.16 -3.66
C LYS A 255 -15.43 -10.15 -2.12
N GLU A 256 -14.36 -10.67 -1.53
CA GLU A 256 -14.16 -10.71 -0.07
C GLU A 256 -14.10 -9.31 0.55
N GLU A 257 -13.43 -8.36 -0.13
CA GLU A 257 -13.35 -6.96 0.31
C GLU A 257 -14.72 -6.29 0.30
N LEU A 258 -15.52 -6.53 -0.75
CA LEU A 258 -16.86 -5.97 -0.86
C LEU A 258 -17.82 -6.56 0.17
N LEU A 259 -17.78 -7.88 0.38
CA LEU A 259 -18.61 -8.53 1.40
C LEU A 259 -18.29 -8.00 2.81
N ALA A 260 -17.00 -7.84 3.16
CA ALA A 260 -16.60 -7.29 4.44
C ALA A 260 -16.99 -5.81 4.63
N GLY A 261 -17.12 -5.04 3.56
CA GLY A 261 -17.55 -3.64 3.62
C GLY A 261 -19.06 -3.44 3.65
N ARG A 262 -19.85 -4.52 3.44
CA ARG A 262 -21.32 -4.48 3.48
C ARG A 262 -21.89 -4.57 4.90
N GLU A 263 -21.19 -5.27 5.81
CA GLU A 263 -21.53 -5.43 7.22
C GLU A 263 -21.19 -4.17 8.03
#